data_cda7eec0ae8e3a036f7f52c12785195e
#
_entry.id   cda7eec0ae8e3a036f7f52c12785195e
#
_cell.length_a   1.000
_cell.length_b   1.000
_cell.length_c   1.000
_cell.angle_alpha   90.00
_cell.angle_beta   90.00
_cell.angle_gamma   90.00
#
_symmetry.space_group_name_H-M   'P 1'
#
loop_
_entity.id
_entity.type
_entity.pdbx_description
1 polymer ?
#
loop_
_entity_poly.entity_id
_entity_poly.type
_entity_poly.pdbx_seq_one_letter_code
_entity_poly.pdbx_strand_id
1 'polypeptide(L)'
;MKKIFKVLFSISICLTCFAAFLLFGAFSCEKKKTLNDFVSELRADVFEGSSENYSLKAAYGFKETPYINDGVIGEKVYSLSFVLTNKLADDVKRTIVFSFNQEEYRADFKFNPSSDSFTAVAEINEFNLKDFPVKIIAGSEAEEVRLRSVVPPTAITCDKALEILSSEQGALIETYKNENGEFSGEISERIIVKNEKPYWYVGLLNGKGGTKALLIDGLNGEILAVREII
;
A
#
# COMPACT_ATOMS: atom_id res chain seq x y z
N MET A 1 -25.68 55.40 38.30
CA MET A 1 -24.71 54.33 38.74
C MET A 1 -25.22 52.93 38.46
N LYS A 2 -26.44 52.48 38.79
CA LYS A 2 -26.91 51.09 38.59
C LYS A 2 -26.94 50.60 37.11
N LYS A 3 -27.17 51.46 36.12
CA LYS A 3 -27.15 51.04 34.68
C LYS A 3 -25.73 50.77 34.13
N ILE A 4 -24.76 51.55 34.52
CA ILE A 4 -23.36 51.42 34.09
C ILE A 4 -22.75 50.12 34.64
N PHE A 5 -23.09 49.76 35.88
CA PHE A 5 -22.61 48.53 36.52
C PHE A 5 -23.14 47.26 35.82
N LYS A 6 -24.40 47.28 35.36
CA LYS A 6 -24.99 46.16 34.60
C LYS A 6 -24.34 45.98 33.25
N VAL A 7 -23.98 47.04 32.55
CA VAL A 7 -23.31 46.98 31.25
C VAL A 7 -21.86 46.43 31.39
N LEU A 8 -21.11 46.93 32.36
CA LEU A 8 -19.76 46.45 32.66
C LEU A 8 -19.74 44.97 33.08
N PHE A 9 -20.71 44.51 33.86
CA PHE A 9 -20.84 43.12 34.28
C PHE A 9 -21.20 42.22 33.10
N SER A 10 -22.06 42.65 32.17
CA SER A 10 -22.40 41.90 30.97
C SER A 10 -21.22 41.76 29.99
N ILE A 11 -20.41 42.82 29.83
CA ILE A 11 -19.21 42.81 28.99
C ILE A 11 -18.15 41.86 29.57
N SER A 12 -17.98 41.84 30.89
CA SER A 12 -17.02 40.95 31.58
C SER A 12 -17.39 39.49 31.41
N ILE A 13 -18.68 39.12 31.47
CA ILE A 13 -19.14 37.74 31.25
C ILE A 13 -18.93 37.33 29.79
N CYS A 14 -19.19 38.19 28.81
CA CYS A 14 -18.91 37.89 27.40
C CYS A 14 -17.41 37.67 27.11
N LEU A 15 -16.54 38.48 27.73
CA LEU A 15 -15.08 38.32 27.56
C LEU A 15 -14.56 37.00 28.16
N THR A 16 -15.07 36.62 29.33
CA THR A 16 -14.67 35.32 29.96
C THR A 16 -15.20 34.13 29.19
N CYS A 17 -16.42 34.18 28.64
CA CYS A 17 -16.93 33.11 27.77
C CYS A 17 -16.13 33.00 26.44
N PHE A 18 -15.72 34.11 25.86
CA PHE A 18 -14.91 34.13 24.63
C PHE A 18 -13.50 33.59 24.89
N ALA A 19 -12.87 33.94 26.02
CA ALA A 19 -11.57 33.38 26.42
C ALA A 19 -11.65 31.85 26.72
N ALA A 20 -12.72 31.38 27.33
CA ALA A 20 -12.95 29.95 27.53
C ALA A 20 -13.14 29.20 26.21
N PHE A 21 -13.85 29.78 25.23
CA PHE A 21 -14.04 29.19 23.90
C PHE A 21 -12.72 29.09 23.12
N LEU A 22 -11.82 30.07 23.27
CA LEU A 22 -10.48 30.01 22.64
C LEU A 22 -9.58 28.98 23.30
N LEU A 23 -9.72 28.73 24.59
CA LEU A 23 -8.95 27.71 25.30
C LEU A 23 -9.45 26.28 25.01
N PHE A 24 -10.74 26.09 24.80
CA PHE A 24 -11.31 24.78 24.43
C PHE A 24 -11.22 24.48 22.94
N GLY A 25 -11.10 25.48 22.06
CA GLY A 25 -10.93 25.30 20.61
C GLY A 25 -9.53 24.85 20.18
N ALA A 26 -8.54 24.88 21.08
CA ALA A 26 -7.16 24.50 20.78
C ALA A 26 -6.83 23.03 21.08
N PHE A 27 -7.75 22.25 21.61
CA PHE A 27 -7.60 20.80 21.62
C PHE A 27 -7.96 20.26 20.23
N SER A 28 -7.05 20.45 19.27
CA SER A 28 -6.98 19.63 18.09
C SER A 28 -6.81 18.18 18.58
N CYS A 29 -7.87 17.39 18.48
CA CYS A 29 -7.78 15.96 18.73
C CYS A 29 -6.94 15.39 17.59
N GLU A 30 -5.62 15.36 17.73
CA GLU A 30 -4.75 14.67 16.80
C GLU A 30 -5.22 13.23 16.74
N LYS A 31 -5.73 12.85 15.58
CA LYS A 31 -6.17 11.48 15.34
C LYS A 31 -4.98 10.57 15.57
N LYS A 32 -5.07 9.71 16.59
CA LYS A 32 -3.99 8.77 16.90
C LYS A 32 -3.68 7.95 15.66
N LYS A 33 -2.43 8.02 15.18
CA LYS A 33 -1.97 7.24 14.03
C LYS A 33 -2.13 5.76 14.32
N THR A 34 -2.56 5.02 13.31
CA THR A 34 -2.67 3.56 13.29
C THR A 34 -1.54 2.97 12.46
N LEU A 35 -1.34 1.65 12.45
CA LEU A 35 -0.32 1.03 11.61
C LEU A 35 -0.56 1.30 10.11
N ASN A 36 -1.80 1.48 9.67
CA ASN A 36 -2.14 1.82 8.29
C ASN A 36 -1.50 3.15 7.83
N ASP A 37 -1.30 4.09 8.75
CA ASP A 37 -0.69 5.38 8.46
C ASP A 37 0.82 5.26 8.17
N PHE A 38 1.43 4.10 8.45
CA PHE A 38 2.85 3.80 8.27
C PHE A 38 3.11 2.81 7.13
N VAL A 39 2.09 2.51 6.31
CA VAL A 39 2.26 1.65 5.13
C VAL A 39 2.89 2.47 4.01
N SER A 40 4.13 2.12 3.65
CA SER A 40 4.91 2.75 2.57
C SER A 40 4.78 2.01 1.23
N GLU A 41 4.46 0.70 1.27
CA GLU A 41 4.17 -0.10 0.08
C GLU A 41 3.00 -1.06 0.34
N LEU A 42 2.02 -1.07 -0.57
CA LEU A 42 0.92 -2.03 -0.56
C LEU A 42 0.76 -2.65 -1.95
N ARG A 43 0.59 -3.97 -2.02
CA ARG A 43 0.15 -4.72 -3.20
C ARG A 43 -1.00 -5.64 -2.79
N ALA A 44 -2.21 -5.16 -2.99
CA ALA A 44 -3.42 -5.82 -2.51
C ALA A 44 -4.13 -6.67 -3.56
N ASP A 45 -3.95 -6.38 -4.85
CA ASP A 45 -4.54 -7.14 -5.94
C ASP A 45 -3.45 -7.77 -6.79
N VAL A 46 -3.60 -9.07 -7.08
CA VAL A 46 -2.69 -9.85 -7.91
C VAL A 46 -3.47 -10.51 -9.02
N PHE A 47 -2.92 -10.45 -10.23
CA PHE A 47 -3.52 -10.95 -11.45
C PHE A 47 -2.56 -11.89 -12.16
N GLU A 48 -3.09 -12.90 -12.82
CA GLU A 48 -2.34 -13.80 -13.69
C GLU A 48 -3.09 -14.03 -14.99
N GLY A 49 -2.34 -14.25 -16.05
CA GLY A 49 -2.87 -14.60 -17.36
C GLY A 49 -1.78 -15.13 -18.27
N SER A 50 -2.17 -15.88 -19.29
CA SER A 50 -1.27 -16.42 -20.28
C SER A 50 -1.91 -16.41 -21.65
N SER A 51 -1.08 -16.38 -22.68
CA SER A 51 -1.38 -16.61 -24.08
C SER A 51 -0.44 -17.67 -24.62
N GLU A 52 -0.32 -17.78 -25.93
CA GLU A 52 0.58 -18.77 -26.54
C GLU A 52 2.05 -18.47 -26.22
N ASN A 53 2.46 -17.20 -26.31
CA ASN A 53 3.86 -16.80 -26.17
C ASN A 53 4.18 -16.13 -24.83
N TYR A 54 3.18 -15.65 -24.09
CA TYR A 54 3.41 -14.86 -22.88
C TYR A 54 2.72 -15.44 -21.66
N SER A 55 3.45 -15.43 -20.54
CA SER A 55 2.89 -15.63 -19.21
C SER A 55 3.10 -14.34 -18.42
N LEU A 56 2.03 -13.73 -17.96
CA LEU A 56 2.00 -12.41 -17.37
C LEU A 56 1.41 -12.46 -15.96
N LYS A 57 2.12 -11.86 -15.03
CA LYS A 57 1.60 -11.54 -13.70
C LYS A 57 1.48 -10.03 -13.58
N ALA A 58 0.49 -9.57 -12.83
CA ALA A 58 0.38 -8.17 -12.49
C ALA A 58 0.00 -8.00 -11.02
N ALA A 59 0.35 -6.84 -10.45
CA ALA A 59 -0.06 -6.46 -9.11
C ALA A 59 -0.43 -4.98 -9.08
N TYR A 60 -1.57 -4.67 -8.45
CA TYR A 60 -2.00 -3.31 -8.20
C TYR A 60 -1.79 -2.93 -6.74
N GLY A 61 -1.37 -1.71 -6.53
CA GLY A 61 -1.17 -1.14 -5.21
C GLY A 61 -0.48 0.22 -5.28
N PHE A 62 0.14 0.62 -4.19
CA PHE A 62 0.93 1.86 -4.13
C PHE A 62 2.31 1.61 -3.54
N LYS A 63 3.19 2.55 -3.83
CA LYS A 63 4.50 2.69 -3.20
C LYS A 63 4.77 4.18 -2.98
N GLU A 64 5.39 4.51 -1.86
CA GLU A 64 5.79 5.88 -1.60
C GLU A 64 6.90 6.35 -2.54
N THR A 65 6.95 7.65 -2.78
CA THR A 65 7.98 8.30 -3.60
C THR A 65 8.48 9.57 -2.91
N PRO A 66 9.81 9.73 -2.74
CA PRO A 66 10.86 8.73 -2.94
C PRO A 66 10.72 7.57 -1.92
N TYR A 67 11.12 6.36 -2.31
CA TYR A 67 11.11 5.21 -1.41
C TYR A 67 12.35 5.27 -0.51
N ILE A 68 12.17 5.81 0.68
CA ILE A 68 13.24 6.00 1.67
C ILE A 68 12.72 5.45 3.00
N ASN A 69 13.39 4.44 3.52
CA ASN A 69 13.02 3.85 4.81
C ASN A 69 13.55 4.72 5.96
N ASP A 70 12.86 5.81 6.27
CA ASP A 70 13.21 6.78 7.32
C ASP A 70 12.14 6.95 8.40
N GLY A 71 11.03 6.19 8.29
CA GLY A 71 9.88 6.24 9.20
C GLY A 71 8.91 7.39 8.91
N VAL A 72 9.09 8.09 7.78
CA VAL A 72 8.21 9.17 7.33
C VAL A 72 7.58 8.77 5.99
N ILE A 73 6.29 8.53 5.99
CA ILE A 73 5.60 8.12 4.76
C ILE A 73 5.50 9.30 3.79
N GLY A 74 6.09 9.11 2.62
CA GLY A 74 6.07 10.05 1.50
C GLY A 74 4.76 10.04 0.71
N GLU A 75 4.79 10.65 -0.48
CA GLU A 75 3.66 10.61 -1.41
C GLU A 75 3.44 9.20 -1.93
N LYS A 76 2.18 8.71 -1.89
CA LYS A 76 1.82 7.37 -2.35
C LYS A 76 1.47 7.41 -3.84
N VAL A 77 2.30 6.76 -4.66
CA VAL A 77 2.07 6.60 -6.10
C VAL A 77 1.44 5.24 -6.36
N TYR A 78 0.20 5.26 -6.87
CA TYR A 78 -0.53 4.05 -7.22
C TYR A 78 -0.14 3.57 -8.60
N SER A 79 0.01 2.26 -8.77
CA SER A 79 0.43 1.68 -10.04
C SER A 79 -0.03 0.24 -10.22
N LEU A 80 -0.12 -0.15 -11.48
CA LEU A 80 -0.24 -1.53 -11.92
C LEU A 80 1.13 -1.96 -12.45
N SER A 81 1.77 -2.88 -11.74
CA SER A 81 3.07 -3.45 -12.14
C SER A 81 2.88 -4.79 -12.82
N PHE A 82 3.63 -5.04 -13.90
CA PHE A 82 3.56 -6.23 -14.73
C PHE A 82 4.89 -6.95 -14.72
N VAL A 83 4.85 -8.28 -14.74
CA VAL A 83 6.03 -9.15 -14.84
C VAL A 83 5.78 -10.21 -15.90
N LEU A 84 6.62 -10.24 -16.92
CA LEU A 84 6.68 -11.34 -17.88
C LEU A 84 7.59 -12.43 -17.31
N THR A 85 7.06 -13.65 -17.23
CA THR A 85 7.74 -14.79 -16.57
C THR A 85 8.38 -15.78 -17.55
N ASN A 86 8.18 -15.61 -18.85
CA ASN A 86 8.79 -16.45 -19.88
C ASN A 86 10.23 -15.99 -20.17
N LYS A 87 11.08 -16.94 -20.56
CA LYS A 87 12.37 -16.60 -21.16
C LYS A 87 12.12 -16.03 -22.55
N LEU A 88 12.41 -14.76 -22.69
CA LEU A 88 12.22 -14.01 -23.93
C LEU A 88 13.59 -13.52 -24.45
N ALA A 89 13.70 -13.32 -25.75
CA ALA A 89 14.89 -12.69 -26.31
C ALA A 89 15.00 -11.24 -25.83
N ASP A 90 16.20 -10.82 -25.41
CA ASP A 90 16.42 -9.53 -24.72
C ASP A 90 16.42 -8.34 -25.67
N ASP A 91 16.62 -8.59 -26.98
CA ASP A 91 16.77 -7.56 -28.03
C ASP A 91 15.46 -7.01 -28.58
N VAL A 92 14.32 -7.62 -28.20
CA VAL A 92 13.00 -7.17 -28.68
C VAL A 92 12.34 -6.27 -27.66
N LYS A 93 12.16 -4.99 -28.02
CA LYS A 93 11.37 -4.06 -27.20
C LYS A 93 9.91 -4.54 -27.13
N ARG A 94 9.38 -4.60 -25.91
CA ARG A 94 7.99 -4.95 -25.64
C ARG A 94 7.29 -3.85 -24.88
N THR A 95 6.05 -3.58 -25.26
CA THR A 95 5.20 -2.58 -24.63
C THR A 95 3.88 -3.23 -24.24
N ILE A 96 3.43 -3.05 -23.02
CA ILE A 96 2.09 -3.43 -22.59
C ILE A 96 1.12 -2.27 -22.82
N VAL A 97 -0.08 -2.58 -23.33
CA VAL A 97 -1.15 -1.62 -23.57
C VAL A 97 -2.45 -2.18 -23.01
N PHE A 98 -3.18 -1.37 -22.27
CA PHE A 98 -4.51 -1.70 -21.79
C PHE A 98 -5.37 -0.45 -21.63
N SER A 99 -6.69 -0.64 -21.53
CA SER A 99 -7.63 0.48 -21.34
C SER A 99 -8.36 0.33 -20.02
N PHE A 100 -8.52 1.46 -19.33
CA PHE A 100 -9.30 1.57 -18.10
C PHE A 100 -9.98 2.95 -18.06
N ASN A 101 -11.27 3.00 -17.71
CA ASN A 101 -12.07 4.23 -17.65
C ASN A 101 -11.97 5.11 -18.91
N GLN A 102 -11.96 4.48 -20.11
CA GLN A 102 -11.82 5.12 -21.43
C GLN A 102 -10.44 5.76 -21.70
N GLU A 103 -9.48 5.57 -20.81
CA GLU A 103 -8.08 5.97 -21.03
C GLU A 103 -7.25 4.77 -21.45
N GLU A 104 -6.26 5.01 -22.34
CA GLU A 104 -5.30 4.01 -22.75
C GLU A 104 -4.00 4.20 -21.98
N TYR A 105 -3.53 3.14 -21.36
CA TYR A 105 -2.27 3.08 -20.62
C TYR A 105 -1.24 2.29 -21.40
N ARG A 106 0.01 2.77 -21.40
CA ARG A 106 1.14 2.14 -22.05
C ARG A 106 2.34 2.11 -21.12
N ALA A 107 3.06 0.99 -21.07
CA ALA A 107 4.31 0.88 -20.34
C ALA A 107 5.28 -0.05 -21.07
N ASP A 108 6.54 0.35 -21.16
CA ASP A 108 7.59 -0.46 -21.77
C ASP A 108 8.17 -1.45 -20.74
N PHE A 109 8.32 -2.70 -21.17
CA PHE A 109 9.02 -3.70 -20.39
C PHE A 109 10.52 -3.43 -20.37
N LYS A 110 11.10 -3.49 -19.17
CA LYS A 110 12.54 -3.40 -18.94
C LYS A 110 13.03 -4.71 -18.32
N PHE A 111 14.16 -5.21 -18.79
CA PHE A 111 14.78 -6.37 -18.17
C PHE A 111 15.27 -6.07 -16.76
N ASN A 112 14.90 -6.93 -15.82
CA ASN A 112 15.37 -6.86 -14.44
C ASN A 112 16.32 -8.02 -14.16
N PRO A 113 17.65 -7.80 -14.13
CA PRO A 113 18.62 -8.86 -13.97
C PRO A 113 18.54 -9.55 -12.61
N SER A 114 18.03 -8.87 -11.56
CA SER A 114 17.91 -9.46 -10.22
C SER A 114 16.83 -10.53 -10.14
N SER A 115 15.79 -10.47 -10.96
CA SER A 115 14.70 -11.45 -11.01
C SER A 115 14.66 -12.26 -12.30
N ASP A 116 15.61 -12.05 -13.21
CA ASP A 116 15.66 -12.67 -14.55
C ASP A 116 14.29 -12.57 -15.26
N SER A 117 13.69 -11.38 -15.25
CA SER A 117 12.36 -11.15 -15.77
C SER A 117 12.22 -9.76 -16.40
N PHE A 118 11.21 -9.58 -17.24
CA PHE A 118 10.86 -8.28 -17.80
C PHE A 118 9.75 -7.64 -16.96
N THR A 119 9.92 -6.40 -16.55
CA THR A 119 8.96 -5.66 -15.73
C THR A 119 8.52 -4.37 -16.41
N ALA A 120 7.24 -4.03 -16.27
CA ALA A 120 6.65 -2.76 -16.70
C ALA A 120 5.78 -2.20 -15.58
N VAL A 121 5.67 -0.87 -15.50
CA VAL A 121 4.85 -0.19 -14.49
C VAL A 121 4.03 0.89 -15.18
N ALA A 122 2.73 0.89 -14.94
CA ALA A 122 1.81 1.95 -15.36
C ALA A 122 1.23 2.62 -14.11
N GLU A 123 1.44 3.93 -13.97
CA GLU A 123 0.82 4.70 -12.89
C GLU A 123 -0.68 4.84 -13.16
N ILE A 124 -1.49 4.51 -12.15
CA ILE A 124 -2.95 4.53 -12.23
C ILE A 124 -3.52 4.68 -10.83
N ASN A 125 -4.21 5.80 -10.57
CA ASN A 125 -4.65 6.14 -9.21
C ASN A 125 -5.74 5.23 -8.66
N GLU A 126 -6.65 4.77 -9.50
CA GLU A 126 -7.74 3.88 -9.11
C GLU A 126 -7.81 2.71 -10.08
N PHE A 127 -7.85 1.50 -9.57
CA PHE A 127 -8.01 0.30 -10.40
C PHE A 127 -8.85 -0.74 -9.66
N ASN A 128 -10.00 -1.10 -10.22
CA ASN A 128 -10.97 -1.98 -9.55
C ASN A 128 -11.42 -3.19 -10.40
N LEU A 129 -10.82 -3.38 -11.57
CA LEU A 129 -11.15 -4.54 -12.41
C LEU A 129 -10.56 -5.82 -11.81
N LYS A 130 -11.33 -6.90 -11.88
CA LYS A 130 -10.88 -8.24 -11.48
C LYS A 130 -10.57 -9.14 -12.68
N ASP A 131 -10.93 -8.71 -13.88
CA ASP A 131 -10.71 -9.39 -15.15
C ASP A 131 -10.61 -8.35 -16.26
N PHE A 132 -9.49 -8.29 -16.99
CA PHE A 132 -9.27 -7.31 -18.06
C PHE A 132 -8.27 -7.81 -19.10
N PRO A 133 -8.44 -7.43 -20.38
CA PRO A 133 -7.48 -7.73 -21.42
C PRO A 133 -6.34 -6.72 -21.41
N VAL A 134 -5.15 -7.19 -21.74
CA VAL A 134 -3.98 -6.38 -22.04
C VAL A 134 -3.38 -6.85 -23.36
N LYS A 135 -2.74 -5.95 -24.10
CA LYS A 135 -1.98 -6.28 -25.32
C LYS A 135 -0.50 -6.13 -25.06
N ILE A 136 0.27 -7.13 -25.44
CA ILE A 136 1.73 -7.06 -25.49
C ILE A 136 2.12 -6.84 -26.92
N ILE A 137 2.79 -5.73 -27.21
CA ILE A 137 3.27 -5.34 -28.55
C ILE A 137 4.77 -5.60 -28.59
N ALA A 138 5.21 -6.40 -29.56
CA ALA A 138 6.61 -6.75 -29.80
C ALA A 138 6.95 -6.52 -31.30
N GLY A 139 7.59 -5.41 -31.62
CA GLY A 139 7.82 -5.00 -33.01
C GLY A 139 6.50 -4.74 -33.75
N SER A 140 6.21 -5.50 -34.78
CA SER A 140 4.95 -5.45 -35.56
C SER A 140 3.87 -6.40 -35.05
N GLU A 141 4.18 -7.26 -34.09
CA GLU A 141 3.25 -8.26 -33.56
C GLU A 141 2.56 -7.73 -32.30
N ALA A 142 1.30 -8.12 -32.12
CA ALA A 142 0.54 -7.83 -30.92
C ALA A 142 -0.24 -9.06 -30.48
N GLU A 143 -0.14 -9.40 -29.20
CA GLU A 143 -0.81 -10.56 -28.61
C GLU A 143 -1.62 -10.12 -27.39
N GLU A 144 -2.85 -10.61 -27.29
CA GLU A 144 -3.72 -10.30 -26.16
C GLU A 144 -3.55 -11.35 -25.05
N VAL A 145 -3.40 -10.87 -23.82
CA VAL A 145 -3.40 -11.66 -22.60
C VAL A 145 -4.57 -11.20 -21.74
N ARG A 146 -5.41 -12.12 -21.28
CA ARG A 146 -6.48 -11.80 -20.35
C ARG A 146 -6.01 -12.04 -18.93
N LEU A 147 -5.87 -10.97 -18.17
CA LEU A 147 -5.50 -10.99 -16.76
C LEU A 147 -6.72 -11.16 -15.87
N ARG A 148 -6.65 -12.09 -14.92
CA ARG A 148 -7.70 -12.34 -13.93
C ARG A 148 -7.12 -12.27 -12.52
N SER A 149 -7.88 -11.69 -11.61
CA SER A 149 -7.50 -11.68 -10.20
C SER A 149 -7.42 -13.12 -9.68
N VAL A 150 -6.30 -13.42 -9.04
CA VAL A 150 -6.09 -14.71 -8.36
C VAL A 150 -6.35 -14.61 -6.85
N VAL A 151 -6.67 -13.43 -6.35
CA VAL A 151 -7.02 -13.21 -4.95
C VAL A 151 -8.47 -13.66 -4.72
N PRO A 152 -8.71 -14.66 -3.86
CA PRO A 152 -10.06 -15.12 -3.57
C PRO A 152 -10.89 -14.00 -2.91
N PRO A 153 -12.21 -13.92 -3.21
CA PRO A 153 -13.10 -12.94 -2.57
C PRO A 153 -13.20 -13.09 -1.04
N THR A 154 -12.86 -14.27 -0.53
CA THR A 154 -12.85 -14.59 0.91
C THR A 154 -11.54 -14.22 1.61
N ALA A 155 -10.56 -13.71 0.88
CA ALA A 155 -9.32 -13.25 1.49
C ALA A 155 -9.58 -12.08 2.45
N ILE A 156 -8.91 -12.10 3.60
CA ILE A 156 -8.93 -10.97 4.53
C ILE A 156 -8.28 -9.73 3.86
N THR A 157 -8.71 -8.55 4.26
CA THR A 157 -8.16 -7.29 3.76
C THR A 157 -6.78 -6.99 4.37
N CYS A 158 -6.02 -6.07 3.77
CA CYS A 158 -4.79 -5.54 4.34
C CYS A 158 -5.02 -4.94 5.74
N ASP A 159 -6.07 -4.13 5.92
CA ASP A 159 -6.42 -3.58 7.22
C ASP A 159 -6.60 -4.67 8.28
N LYS A 160 -7.25 -5.78 7.89
CA LYS A 160 -7.44 -6.92 8.79
C LYS A 160 -6.13 -7.61 9.14
N ALA A 161 -5.20 -7.72 8.19
CA ALA A 161 -3.87 -8.28 8.45
C ALA A 161 -3.08 -7.40 9.44
N LEU A 162 -3.17 -6.06 9.33
CA LEU A 162 -2.56 -5.14 10.29
C LEU A 162 -3.23 -5.14 11.67
N GLU A 163 -4.55 -5.32 11.75
CA GLU A 163 -5.25 -5.52 13.02
C GLU A 163 -4.74 -6.77 13.75
N ILE A 164 -4.58 -7.89 13.02
CA ILE A 164 -4.06 -9.15 13.56
C ILE A 164 -2.61 -8.95 14.04
N LEU A 165 -1.76 -8.34 13.22
CA LEU A 165 -0.40 -7.98 13.58
C LEU A 165 -0.38 -7.18 14.90
N SER A 166 -1.21 -6.14 15.00
CA SER A 166 -1.28 -5.27 16.15
C SER A 166 -1.73 -6.01 17.42
N SER A 167 -2.70 -6.93 17.30
CA SER A 167 -3.28 -7.66 18.43
C SER A 167 -2.40 -8.83 18.89
N GLU A 168 -1.77 -9.55 17.96
CA GLU A 168 -1.04 -10.78 18.30
C GLU A 168 0.47 -10.58 18.44
N GLN A 169 1.01 -9.50 17.85
CA GLN A 169 2.44 -9.20 17.86
C GLN A 169 2.75 -7.85 18.52
N GLY A 170 1.98 -7.47 19.53
CA GLY A 170 2.15 -6.21 20.26
C GLY A 170 3.58 -6.00 20.79
N ALA A 171 4.20 -7.04 21.33
CA ALA A 171 5.59 -6.99 21.81
C ALA A 171 6.59 -6.68 20.67
N LEU A 172 6.33 -7.20 19.46
CA LEU A 172 7.13 -6.90 18.28
C LEU A 172 6.93 -5.45 17.86
N ILE A 173 5.71 -4.94 17.82
CA ILE A 173 5.40 -3.55 17.48
C ILE A 173 6.09 -2.58 18.46
N GLU A 174 6.14 -2.90 19.75
CA GLU A 174 6.85 -2.08 20.75
C GLU A 174 8.33 -1.88 20.40
N THR A 175 9.00 -2.83 19.74
CA THR A 175 10.40 -2.70 19.33
C THR A 175 10.63 -1.68 18.20
N TYR A 176 9.56 -1.26 17.52
CA TYR A 176 9.58 -0.25 16.46
C TYR A 176 9.10 1.12 16.94
N LYS A 177 8.86 1.31 18.23
CA LYS A 177 8.47 2.60 18.78
C LYS A 177 9.70 3.46 19.11
N ASN A 178 9.54 4.76 18.94
CA ASN A 178 10.51 5.77 19.39
C ASN A 178 10.37 6.03 20.90
N GLU A 179 11.22 6.92 21.41
CA GLU A 179 11.23 7.31 22.84
C GLU A 179 9.90 7.94 23.32
N ASN A 180 9.09 8.46 22.39
CA ASN A 180 7.77 9.02 22.68
C ASN A 180 6.65 7.97 22.68
N GLY A 181 6.97 6.69 22.41
CA GLY A 181 6.02 5.60 22.32
C GLY A 181 5.24 5.56 21.01
N GLU A 182 5.67 6.30 19.97
CA GLU A 182 5.07 6.30 18.64
C GLU A 182 5.79 5.31 17.74
N PHE A 183 5.02 4.62 16.88
CA PHE A 183 5.61 3.77 15.86
C PHE A 183 6.46 4.61 14.91
N SER A 184 7.70 4.20 14.67
CA SER A 184 8.71 4.92 13.88
C SER A 184 9.31 4.08 12.76
N GLY A 185 8.71 2.93 12.47
CA GLY A 185 9.04 2.10 11.33
C GLY A 185 8.16 2.39 10.12
N GLU A 186 8.39 1.64 9.06
CA GLU A 186 7.54 1.58 7.89
C GLU A 186 7.02 0.16 7.67
N ILE A 187 5.92 0.04 6.96
CA ILE A 187 5.27 -1.23 6.69
C ILE A 187 5.17 -1.44 5.19
N SER A 188 5.68 -2.58 4.72
CA SER A 188 5.45 -3.06 3.36
C SER A 188 4.50 -4.25 3.41
N GLU A 189 3.36 -4.14 2.74
CA GLU A 189 2.37 -5.19 2.67
C GLU A 189 2.17 -5.69 1.24
N ARG A 190 2.10 -7.01 1.11
CA ARG A 190 1.75 -7.62 -0.18
C ARG A 190 0.98 -8.91 0.00
N ILE A 191 -0.06 -9.08 -0.80
CA ILE A 191 -0.72 -10.36 -0.90
C ILE A 191 0.07 -11.27 -1.87
N ILE A 192 0.25 -12.51 -1.48
CA ILE A 192 0.90 -13.57 -2.27
C ILE A 192 -0.13 -14.68 -2.43
N VAL A 193 -0.36 -15.13 -3.65
CA VAL A 193 -1.22 -16.29 -3.90
C VAL A 193 -0.35 -17.45 -4.37
N LYS A 194 -0.41 -18.58 -3.65
CA LYS A 194 0.32 -19.79 -3.98
C LYS A 194 -0.60 -20.99 -3.85
N ASN A 195 -0.72 -21.78 -4.93
CA ASN A 195 -1.63 -22.93 -4.98
C ASN A 195 -3.06 -22.54 -4.54
N GLU A 196 -3.57 -21.45 -5.11
CA GLU A 196 -4.91 -20.87 -4.84
C GLU A 196 -5.14 -20.38 -3.40
N LYS A 197 -4.11 -20.40 -2.55
CA LYS A 197 -4.16 -19.89 -1.17
C LYS A 197 -3.54 -18.51 -1.08
N PRO A 198 -4.26 -17.52 -0.53
CA PRO A 198 -3.74 -16.19 -0.29
C PRO A 198 -2.94 -16.16 1.01
N TYR A 199 -1.89 -15.36 1.03
CA TYR A 199 -1.07 -15.07 2.20
C TYR A 199 -0.73 -13.59 2.20
N TRP A 200 -0.83 -12.94 3.35
CA TRP A 200 -0.28 -11.60 3.53
C TRP A 200 1.18 -11.71 4.00
N TYR A 201 2.05 -11.09 3.25
CA TYR A 201 3.42 -10.80 3.68
C TYR A 201 3.45 -9.38 4.22
N VAL A 202 3.83 -9.21 5.48
CA VAL A 202 3.96 -7.92 6.14
C VAL A 202 5.40 -7.75 6.59
N GLY A 203 6.10 -6.81 5.98
CA GLY A 203 7.46 -6.41 6.36
C GLY A 203 7.42 -5.20 7.26
N LEU A 204 8.01 -5.30 8.45
CA LEU A 204 8.28 -4.18 9.34
C LEU A 204 9.70 -3.72 9.10
N LEU A 205 9.85 -2.51 8.60
CA LEU A 205 11.12 -1.90 8.23
C LEU A 205 11.51 -0.88 9.31
N ASN A 206 12.76 -0.85 9.70
CA ASN A 206 13.29 0.25 10.49
C ASN A 206 14.49 0.86 9.78
N GLY A 207 14.66 2.17 9.87
CA GLY A 207 15.76 2.90 9.24
C GLY A 207 17.17 2.49 9.70
N LYS A 208 17.29 1.51 10.62
CA LYS A 208 18.55 0.98 11.16
C LYS A 208 18.94 -0.38 10.54
N GLY A 209 18.26 -0.80 9.47
CA GLY A 209 18.65 -1.95 8.64
C GLY A 209 18.09 -3.31 9.05
N GLY A 210 17.27 -3.41 10.09
CA GLY A 210 16.58 -4.66 10.43
C GLY A 210 15.19 -4.71 9.80
N THR A 211 14.84 -5.82 9.15
CA THR A 211 13.49 -6.07 8.67
C THR A 211 12.94 -7.31 9.35
N LYS A 212 11.78 -7.18 9.96
CA LYS A 212 11.01 -8.34 10.43
C LYS A 212 9.90 -8.61 9.44
N ALA A 213 9.80 -9.83 8.97
CA ALA A 213 8.77 -10.25 8.04
C ALA A 213 7.82 -11.23 8.68
N LEU A 214 6.53 -11.02 8.49
CA LEU A 214 5.46 -11.90 8.92
C LEU A 214 4.77 -12.50 7.70
N LEU A 215 4.36 -13.76 7.82
CA LEU A 215 3.48 -14.41 6.87
C LEU A 215 2.18 -14.75 7.59
N ILE A 216 1.07 -14.22 7.09
CA ILE A 216 -0.27 -14.39 7.67
C ILE A 216 -1.12 -15.15 6.66
N ASP A 217 -1.84 -16.17 7.12
CA ASP A 217 -2.83 -16.87 6.28
C ASP A 217 -3.92 -15.89 5.85
N GLY A 218 -4.08 -15.75 4.54
CA GLY A 218 -5.00 -14.76 3.97
C GLY A 218 -6.49 -15.15 4.06
N LEU A 219 -6.83 -16.32 4.59
CA LEU A 219 -8.23 -16.75 4.76
C LEU A 219 -8.69 -16.63 6.22
N ASN A 220 -7.85 -17.06 7.17
CA ASN A 220 -8.22 -17.14 8.60
C ASN A 220 -7.44 -16.15 9.48
N GLY A 221 -6.38 -15.53 8.95
CA GLY A 221 -5.57 -14.57 9.69
C GLY A 221 -4.51 -15.16 10.61
N GLU A 222 -4.28 -16.48 10.59
CA GLU A 222 -3.26 -17.12 11.41
C GLU A 222 -1.85 -16.65 11.03
N ILE A 223 -1.04 -16.27 12.01
CA ILE A 223 0.37 -15.93 11.80
C ILE A 223 1.18 -17.21 11.64
N LEU A 224 1.57 -17.51 10.41
CA LEU A 224 2.27 -18.75 10.05
C LEU A 224 3.77 -18.70 10.31
N ALA A 225 4.37 -17.52 10.21
CA ALA A 225 5.80 -17.32 10.42
C ALA A 225 6.13 -15.88 10.76
N VAL A 226 7.15 -15.71 11.62
CA VAL A 226 7.83 -14.43 11.86
C VAL A 226 9.31 -14.67 11.65
N ARG A 227 9.96 -13.85 10.80
CA ARG A 227 11.39 -13.98 10.49
C ARG A 227 12.07 -12.62 10.53
N GLU A 228 13.33 -12.61 10.94
CA GLU A 228 14.23 -11.50 10.74
C GLU A 228 14.93 -11.67 9.40
N ILE A 229 14.93 -10.60 8.59
CA ILE A 229 15.64 -10.54 7.31
C ILE A 229 16.84 -9.64 7.55
N ILE A 230 18.03 -10.21 7.48
CA ILE A 230 19.33 -9.55 7.66
C ILE A 230 19.82 -9.06 6.29
#